data_6e4ab3aebdb6391ac2368400b6aa7fae
#
_entry.id   6e4ab3aebdb6391ac2368400b6aa7fae
#
_cell.length_a   1.000
_cell.length_b   1.000
_cell.length_c   1.000
_cell.angle_alpha   90.00
_cell.angle_beta   90.00
_cell.angle_gamma   90.00
#
_symmetry.space_group_name_H-M   'P 1'
#
loop_
_entity.id
_entity.type
_entity.pdbx_description
1 polymer ?
#
loop_
_entity_poly.entity_id
_entity_poly.type
_entity_poly.pdbx_seq_one_letter_code
_entity_poly.pdbx_strand_id
1 'polypeptide(L)'
;MKKAASFALGCKVNQYESEAIAEMFAEKGYEIVGIDEEADVYVINTCTVTNFGDKKSRQLIRKVKRQNENAIVAVVGCYAQTAPKELMEIAGVNLVIGTKDRAQIVEMVEQYDRANGVENHVSDIMKERVFEPLSIQKLANRTRAYLKIQDGCSQYCSYCIIPYARGPIRSREPQEVVAEVKRLAENGFKEVVLTGIHVASYGKDRRDTSLPDILKQVHEVEGIERIRFSSIEPNVVTEEFAQTMATLPKVCDHFHLSLQSGCDKTLKEMNRKYDTEKYRQAAATLRKYLPKVALTTDIIVGFPGETEEDFRESYAFAEEIGFAKIHVFPYSPKRGTPAAARKDQLLNAVKAERSHTLIQLSDKMAADFLADAVGTDTEVLYERAVGDGIYEGHTTNYMKVHGRSEVDLTNRICKTHITRAEGEMLFGDAEV
;
A
#
# COMPACT_ATOMS: atom_id res chain seq x y z
N MET A 1 27.66 -7.98 -18.56
CA MET A 1 26.90 -8.37 -17.35
C MET A 1 25.45 -8.47 -17.77
N LYS A 2 24.70 -9.50 -17.34
CA LYS A 2 23.27 -9.58 -17.63
C LYS A 2 22.52 -8.50 -16.87
N LYS A 3 21.47 -7.94 -17.47
CA LYS A 3 20.63 -6.88 -16.89
C LYS A 3 19.27 -7.43 -16.47
N ALA A 4 18.78 -6.99 -15.33
CA ALA A 4 17.44 -7.32 -14.84
C ALA A 4 16.67 -6.07 -14.44
N ALA A 5 15.38 -6.01 -14.79
CA ALA A 5 14.45 -4.98 -14.37
C ALA A 5 13.29 -5.60 -13.61
N SER A 6 13.02 -5.14 -12.40
CA SER A 6 11.86 -5.55 -11.60
C SER A 6 10.93 -4.36 -11.39
N PHE A 7 9.65 -4.53 -11.67
CA PHE A 7 8.68 -3.45 -11.59
C PHE A 7 7.35 -3.89 -10.95
N ALA A 8 6.86 -3.07 -10.02
CA ALA A 8 5.59 -3.29 -9.33
C ALA A 8 4.46 -2.48 -9.92
N LEU A 9 3.33 -3.12 -10.14
CA LEU A 9 2.04 -2.46 -10.31
C LEU A 9 1.19 -2.67 -9.04
N GLY A 10 0.47 -1.62 -8.63
CA GLY A 10 -0.52 -1.71 -7.56
C GLY A 10 -0.02 -1.24 -6.19
N CYS A 11 -0.01 -2.12 -5.18
CA CYS A 11 0.10 -1.75 -3.77
C CYS A 11 1.53 -1.76 -3.23
N LYS A 12 1.70 -1.22 -2.01
CA LYS A 12 2.98 -1.20 -1.26
C LYS A 12 3.58 -2.60 -1.06
N VAL A 13 2.72 -3.63 -0.93
CA VAL A 13 3.18 -5.03 -0.82
C VAL A 13 3.86 -5.46 -2.11
N ASN A 14 3.27 -5.20 -3.28
CA ASN A 14 3.90 -5.51 -4.57
C ASN A 14 5.21 -4.73 -4.75
N GLN A 15 5.25 -3.48 -4.29
CA GLN A 15 6.47 -2.67 -4.35
C GLN A 15 7.59 -3.31 -3.52
N TYR A 16 7.33 -3.64 -2.25
CA TYR A 16 8.29 -4.36 -1.41
C TYR A 16 8.78 -5.65 -2.07
N GLU A 17 7.86 -6.47 -2.59
CA GLU A 17 8.21 -7.74 -3.25
C GLU A 17 9.09 -7.53 -4.49
N SER A 18 8.82 -6.49 -5.29
CA SER A 18 9.64 -6.19 -6.48
C SER A 18 11.03 -5.65 -6.12
N GLU A 19 11.14 -4.89 -5.04
CA GLU A 19 12.42 -4.42 -4.53
C GLU A 19 13.27 -5.60 -4.01
N ALA A 20 12.67 -6.51 -3.24
CA ALA A 20 13.33 -7.73 -2.79
C ALA A 20 13.79 -8.63 -3.97
N ILE A 21 12.95 -8.79 -4.98
CA ILE A 21 13.30 -9.54 -6.20
C ILE A 21 14.47 -8.88 -6.94
N ALA A 22 14.49 -7.54 -7.05
CA ALA A 22 15.61 -6.83 -7.67
C ALA A 22 16.93 -7.09 -6.93
N GLU A 23 16.91 -7.06 -5.59
CA GLU A 23 18.09 -7.38 -4.78
C GLU A 23 18.57 -8.82 -5.00
N MET A 24 17.66 -9.80 -5.07
CA MET A 24 18.01 -11.20 -5.36
C MET A 24 18.75 -11.35 -6.71
N PHE A 25 18.30 -10.62 -7.75
CA PHE A 25 19.02 -10.59 -9.03
C PHE A 25 20.40 -9.91 -8.91
N ALA A 26 20.49 -8.81 -8.14
CA ALA A 26 21.75 -8.12 -7.90
C ALA A 26 22.78 -9.05 -7.18
N GLU A 27 22.33 -9.81 -6.17
CA GLU A 27 23.16 -10.80 -5.47
C GLU A 27 23.70 -11.90 -6.38
N LYS A 28 22.98 -12.23 -7.45
CA LYS A 28 23.40 -13.18 -8.50
C LYS A 28 24.25 -12.53 -9.60
N GLY A 29 24.60 -11.25 -9.45
CA GLY A 29 25.50 -10.55 -10.37
C GLY A 29 24.82 -9.93 -11.58
N TYR A 30 23.49 -9.73 -11.55
CA TYR A 30 22.80 -8.93 -12.56
C TYR A 30 22.97 -7.44 -12.26
N GLU A 31 23.11 -6.63 -13.30
CA GLU A 31 22.94 -5.19 -13.23
C GLU A 31 21.45 -4.86 -13.15
N ILE A 32 21.02 -4.14 -12.10
CA ILE A 32 19.63 -3.73 -11.96
C ILE A 32 19.41 -2.41 -12.68
N VAL A 33 18.47 -2.44 -13.62
CA VAL A 33 18.12 -1.28 -14.47
C VAL A 33 16.65 -0.89 -14.36
N GLY A 34 16.31 0.28 -14.87
CA GLY A 34 14.94 0.74 -14.93
C GLY A 34 14.09 -0.05 -15.93
N ILE A 35 12.76 -0.09 -15.71
CA ILE A 35 11.81 -0.81 -16.59
C ILE A 35 11.77 -0.25 -18.02
N ASP A 36 12.25 0.98 -18.21
CA ASP A 36 12.31 1.66 -19.51
C ASP A 36 13.64 1.42 -20.25
N GLU A 37 14.57 0.75 -19.59
CA GLU A 37 15.86 0.37 -20.17
C GLU A 37 15.81 -1.04 -20.76
N GLU A 38 16.72 -1.34 -21.68
CA GLU A 38 16.86 -2.68 -22.23
C GLU A 38 17.49 -3.61 -21.20
N ALA A 39 16.82 -4.75 -20.93
CA ALA A 39 17.24 -5.77 -19.97
C ALA A 39 17.12 -7.17 -20.56
N ASP A 40 17.93 -8.12 -20.04
CA ASP A 40 17.84 -9.54 -20.38
C ASP A 40 16.69 -10.24 -19.68
N VAL A 41 16.28 -9.71 -18.51
CA VAL A 41 15.17 -10.22 -17.69
C VAL A 41 14.29 -9.08 -17.26
N TYR A 42 12.98 -9.24 -17.44
CA TYR A 42 11.97 -8.34 -16.87
C TYR A 42 11.07 -9.12 -15.92
N VAL A 43 10.99 -8.68 -14.68
CA VAL A 43 10.03 -9.20 -13.69
C VAL A 43 8.92 -8.18 -13.49
N ILE A 44 7.69 -8.56 -13.83
CA ILE A 44 6.52 -7.69 -13.73
C ILE A 44 5.62 -8.20 -12.60
N ASN A 45 5.63 -7.51 -11.47
CA ASN A 45 4.76 -7.83 -10.34
C ASN A 45 3.40 -7.16 -10.53
N THR A 46 2.40 -7.97 -10.83
CA THR A 46 1.10 -7.56 -11.35
C THR A 46 0.06 -7.34 -10.26
N CYS A 47 -0.84 -6.39 -10.50
CA CYS A 47 -1.99 -6.11 -9.65
C CYS A 47 -3.29 -6.51 -10.35
N THR A 48 -4.27 -7.01 -9.58
CA THR A 48 -5.59 -7.44 -10.08
C THR A 48 -6.76 -6.85 -9.29
N VAL A 49 -6.53 -5.82 -8.48
CA VAL A 49 -7.59 -5.18 -7.68
C VAL A 49 -8.66 -4.55 -8.58
N THR A 50 -8.26 -3.99 -9.72
CA THR A 50 -9.16 -3.41 -10.72
C THR A 50 -8.88 -3.94 -12.12
N ASN A 51 -9.88 -3.89 -13.01
CA ASN A 51 -9.70 -4.22 -14.44
C ASN A 51 -8.67 -3.31 -15.13
N PHE A 52 -8.52 -2.07 -14.61
CA PHE A 52 -7.51 -1.15 -15.10
C PHE A 52 -6.08 -1.64 -14.75
N GLY A 53 -5.90 -2.22 -13.56
CA GLY A 53 -4.63 -2.86 -13.17
C GLY A 53 -4.24 -4.00 -14.09
N ASP A 54 -5.20 -4.88 -14.45
CA ASP A 54 -4.97 -5.96 -15.41
C ASP A 54 -4.58 -5.42 -16.80
N LYS A 55 -5.28 -4.36 -17.25
CA LYS A 55 -4.97 -3.71 -18.54
C LYS A 55 -3.56 -3.11 -18.53
N LYS A 56 -3.17 -2.40 -17.46
CA LYS A 56 -1.81 -1.86 -17.33
C LYS A 56 -0.75 -2.96 -17.32
N SER A 57 -1.00 -4.07 -16.63
CA SER A 57 -0.10 -5.23 -16.61
C SER A 57 0.14 -5.76 -18.01
N ARG A 58 -0.93 -5.99 -18.80
CA ARG A 58 -0.81 -6.45 -20.21
C ARG A 58 -0.10 -5.44 -21.11
N GLN A 59 -0.30 -4.15 -20.89
CA GLN A 59 0.39 -3.10 -21.64
C GLN A 59 1.90 -3.10 -21.36
N LEU A 60 2.27 -3.25 -20.10
CA LEU A 60 3.67 -3.28 -19.68
C LEU A 60 4.40 -4.50 -20.22
N ILE A 61 3.79 -5.69 -20.16
CA ILE A 61 4.34 -6.93 -20.72
C ILE A 61 4.68 -6.73 -22.22
N ARG A 62 3.72 -6.16 -22.98
CA ARG A 62 3.96 -5.90 -24.41
C ARG A 62 5.01 -4.82 -24.66
N LYS A 63 5.14 -3.84 -23.75
CA LYS A 63 6.16 -2.79 -23.84
C LYS A 63 7.55 -3.38 -23.70
N VAL A 64 7.83 -4.10 -22.60
CA VAL A 64 9.15 -4.66 -22.32
C VAL A 64 9.58 -5.67 -23.39
N LYS A 65 8.64 -6.43 -23.95
CA LYS A 65 8.92 -7.37 -25.03
C LYS A 65 9.33 -6.68 -26.34
N ARG A 66 8.85 -5.46 -26.60
CA ARG A 66 9.29 -4.65 -27.74
C ARG A 66 10.67 -4.01 -27.50
N GLN A 67 11.05 -3.77 -26.24
CA GLN A 67 12.37 -3.23 -25.90
C GLN A 67 13.47 -4.27 -26.15
N ASN A 68 13.22 -5.54 -25.79
CA ASN A 68 14.11 -6.66 -26.08
C ASN A 68 13.28 -7.92 -26.37
N GLU A 69 13.24 -8.33 -27.64
CA GLU A 69 12.54 -9.54 -28.06
C GLU A 69 13.15 -10.82 -27.49
N ASN A 70 14.44 -10.75 -27.11
CA ASN A 70 15.18 -11.86 -26.52
C ASN A 70 15.11 -11.89 -24.98
N ALA A 71 14.47 -10.92 -24.33
CA ALA A 71 14.36 -10.93 -22.88
C ALA A 71 13.49 -12.09 -22.36
N ILE A 72 13.80 -12.57 -21.16
CA ILE A 72 12.92 -13.42 -20.38
C ILE A 72 11.95 -12.52 -19.63
N VAL A 73 10.64 -12.69 -19.84
CA VAL A 73 9.60 -11.95 -19.15
C VAL A 73 8.91 -12.88 -18.15
N ALA A 74 9.18 -12.65 -16.86
CA ALA A 74 8.52 -13.31 -15.74
C ALA A 74 7.38 -12.43 -15.21
N VAL A 75 6.18 -12.96 -15.16
CA VAL A 75 4.98 -12.26 -14.65
C VAL A 75 4.60 -12.88 -13.31
N VAL A 76 4.64 -12.07 -12.25
CA VAL A 76 4.35 -12.51 -10.89
C VAL A 76 3.19 -11.72 -10.28
N GLY A 77 2.71 -12.14 -9.08
CA GLY A 77 1.77 -11.35 -8.28
C GLY A 77 0.30 -11.73 -8.48
N CYS A 78 -0.58 -10.80 -8.09
CA CYS A 78 -2.01 -11.10 -7.92
C CYS A 78 -2.74 -11.44 -9.22
N TYR A 79 -2.41 -10.79 -10.34
CA TYR A 79 -3.02 -11.13 -11.63
C TYR A 79 -2.50 -12.49 -12.13
N ALA A 80 -1.21 -12.75 -11.97
CA ALA A 80 -0.64 -14.07 -12.29
C ALA A 80 -1.31 -15.20 -11.50
N GLN A 81 -1.60 -14.97 -10.22
CA GLN A 81 -2.28 -15.94 -9.36
C GLN A 81 -3.73 -16.20 -9.80
N THR A 82 -4.48 -15.17 -10.18
CA THR A 82 -5.93 -15.30 -10.42
C THR A 82 -6.30 -15.63 -11.86
N ALA A 83 -5.43 -15.33 -12.82
CA ALA A 83 -5.68 -15.52 -14.24
C ALA A 83 -4.43 -15.99 -15.01
N PRO A 84 -3.74 -17.08 -14.58
CA PRO A 84 -2.51 -17.52 -15.23
C PRO A 84 -2.72 -17.89 -16.71
N LYS A 85 -3.84 -18.49 -17.07
CA LYS A 85 -4.12 -18.86 -18.45
C LYS A 85 -4.15 -17.65 -19.39
N GLU A 86 -4.78 -16.55 -18.95
CA GLU A 86 -4.83 -15.30 -19.75
C GLU A 86 -3.42 -14.73 -19.99
N LEU A 87 -2.53 -14.84 -18.98
CA LEU A 87 -1.15 -14.36 -19.11
C LEU A 87 -0.28 -15.25 -19.99
N MET A 88 -0.47 -16.57 -19.94
CA MET A 88 0.23 -17.52 -20.79
C MET A 88 -0.09 -17.32 -22.29
N GLU A 89 -1.27 -16.79 -22.62
CA GLU A 89 -1.68 -16.46 -23.98
C GLU A 89 -1.05 -15.16 -24.51
N ILE A 90 -0.41 -14.36 -23.65
CA ILE A 90 0.22 -13.10 -24.06
C ILE A 90 1.57 -13.39 -24.69
N ALA A 91 1.71 -13.06 -25.98
CA ALA A 91 2.96 -13.22 -26.69
C ALA A 91 4.12 -12.52 -25.95
N GLY A 92 5.17 -13.28 -25.67
CA GLY A 92 6.38 -12.79 -25.01
C GLY A 92 6.45 -13.03 -23.52
N VAL A 93 5.43 -13.55 -22.87
CA VAL A 93 5.53 -14.09 -21.50
C VAL A 93 6.30 -15.41 -21.56
N ASN A 94 7.21 -15.60 -20.63
CA ASN A 94 8.02 -16.81 -20.51
C ASN A 94 7.68 -17.59 -19.25
N LEU A 95 7.55 -16.88 -18.11
CA LEU A 95 7.26 -17.47 -16.80
C LEU A 95 6.03 -16.80 -16.19
N VAL A 96 5.10 -17.59 -15.66
CA VAL A 96 3.96 -17.12 -14.88
C VAL A 96 4.09 -17.70 -13.47
N ILE A 97 4.32 -16.82 -12.49
CA ILE A 97 4.55 -17.17 -11.09
C ILE A 97 3.49 -16.46 -10.24
N GLY A 98 2.80 -17.18 -9.37
CA GLY A 98 1.74 -16.62 -8.55
C GLY A 98 2.22 -15.64 -7.46
N THR A 99 1.57 -15.74 -6.31
CA THR A 99 1.90 -14.96 -5.11
C THR A 99 2.69 -15.78 -4.08
N LYS A 100 3.24 -16.91 -4.49
CA LYS A 100 4.11 -17.82 -3.75
C LYS A 100 5.34 -18.19 -4.60
N ASP A 101 6.37 -18.72 -3.97
CA ASP A 101 7.60 -19.23 -4.58
C ASP A 101 8.44 -18.18 -5.31
N ARG A 102 8.23 -16.89 -5.00
CA ARG A 102 8.99 -15.76 -5.59
C ARG A 102 10.42 -15.70 -5.09
N ALA A 103 10.71 -16.29 -3.93
CA ALA A 103 12.08 -16.47 -3.44
C ALA A 103 12.95 -17.33 -4.39
N GLN A 104 12.34 -18.14 -5.25
CA GLN A 104 13.02 -19.00 -6.23
C GLN A 104 13.06 -18.39 -7.63
N ILE A 105 12.61 -17.15 -7.81
CA ILE A 105 12.42 -16.55 -9.15
C ILE A 105 13.72 -16.47 -9.96
N VAL A 106 14.86 -16.21 -9.31
CA VAL A 106 16.14 -16.13 -10.00
C VAL A 106 16.54 -17.50 -10.56
N GLU A 107 16.36 -18.55 -9.77
CA GLU A 107 16.63 -19.93 -10.19
C GLU A 107 15.70 -20.35 -11.33
N MET A 108 14.40 -20.02 -11.23
CA MET A 108 13.43 -20.30 -12.31
C MET A 108 13.82 -19.59 -13.61
N VAL A 109 14.29 -18.34 -13.54
CA VAL A 109 14.75 -17.58 -14.72
C VAL A 109 16.04 -18.17 -15.30
N GLU A 110 16.99 -18.59 -14.46
CA GLU A 110 18.27 -19.16 -14.91
C GLU A 110 18.11 -20.56 -15.52
N GLN A 111 17.12 -21.33 -15.04
CA GLN A 111 16.81 -22.68 -15.54
C GLN A 111 15.83 -22.70 -16.71
N TYR A 112 15.23 -21.55 -17.03
CA TYR A 112 14.22 -21.47 -18.09
C TYR A 112 14.80 -21.81 -19.46
N ASP A 113 14.20 -22.83 -20.09
CA ASP A 113 14.51 -23.21 -21.49
C ASP A 113 13.36 -22.77 -22.42
N ARG A 114 13.71 -21.98 -23.42
CA ARG A 114 12.77 -21.49 -24.43
C ARG A 114 12.10 -22.61 -25.23
N ALA A 115 12.73 -23.77 -25.35
CA ALA A 115 12.15 -24.93 -26.02
C ALA A 115 10.91 -25.45 -25.31
N ASN A 116 10.78 -25.21 -24.00
CA ASN A 116 9.61 -25.63 -23.20
C ASN A 116 8.37 -24.71 -23.39
N GLY A 117 8.52 -23.56 -24.05
CA GLY A 117 7.46 -22.57 -24.19
C GLY A 117 7.19 -21.80 -22.90
N VAL A 118 5.93 -21.42 -22.65
CA VAL A 118 5.57 -20.67 -21.43
C VAL A 118 5.41 -21.62 -20.25
N GLU A 119 6.15 -21.37 -19.17
CA GLU A 119 6.06 -22.17 -17.94
C GLU A 119 5.11 -21.54 -16.92
N ASN A 120 4.29 -22.38 -16.29
CA ASN A 120 3.34 -21.99 -15.25
C ASN A 120 3.73 -22.59 -13.90
N HIS A 121 4.14 -21.72 -12.98
CA HIS A 121 4.52 -22.07 -11.60
C HIS A 121 3.47 -21.62 -10.56
N VAL A 122 2.24 -21.36 -10.99
CA VAL A 122 1.18 -20.94 -10.08
C VAL A 122 0.65 -22.14 -9.28
N SER A 123 0.78 -22.06 -7.96
CA SER A 123 0.29 -23.08 -7.02
C SER A 123 -1.03 -22.64 -6.37
N ASP A 124 -1.71 -23.57 -5.68
CA ASP A 124 -2.93 -23.31 -4.92
C ASP A 124 -2.63 -22.52 -3.64
N ILE A 125 -2.75 -21.19 -3.75
CA ILE A 125 -2.50 -20.26 -2.66
C ILE A 125 -3.43 -20.47 -1.44
N MET A 126 -4.60 -21.10 -1.64
CA MET A 126 -5.55 -21.35 -0.54
C MET A 126 -5.05 -22.38 0.47
N LYS A 127 -4.06 -23.21 0.10
CA LYS A 127 -3.42 -24.19 0.97
C LYS A 127 -2.20 -23.62 1.71
N GLU A 128 -1.73 -22.44 1.33
CA GLU A 128 -0.53 -21.86 1.92
C GLU A 128 -0.78 -21.36 3.35
N ARG A 129 0.13 -21.69 4.26
CA ARG A 129 0.07 -21.30 5.68
C ARG A 129 1.36 -20.66 6.17
N VAL A 130 2.41 -20.69 5.36
CA VAL A 130 3.72 -20.15 5.73
C VAL A 130 3.91 -18.79 5.07
N PHE A 131 4.40 -17.81 5.82
CA PHE A 131 4.82 -16.53 5.27
C PHE A 131 6.06 -16.72 4.39
N GLU A 132 6.06 -16.18 3.18
CA GLU A 132 7.20 -16.24 2.29
C GLU A 132 8.23 -15.17 2.68
N PRO A 133 9.44 -15.57 3.12
CA PRO A 133 10.46 -14.65 3.59
C PRO A 133 11.16 -14.00 2.37
N LEU A 134 10.69 -12.84 1.98
CA LEU A 134 11.44 -11.92 1.13
C LEU A 134 12.05 -10.85 2.05
N SER A 135 13.25 -10.40 1.78
CA SER A 135 13.92 -9.35 2.56
C SER A 135 14.55 -8.31 1.65
N ILE A 136 14.66 -7.10 2.15
CA ILE A 136 15.35 -5.99 1.51
C ILE A 136 16.54 -5.63 2.39
N GLN A 137 17.74 -5.59 1.79
CA GLN A 137 18.97 -5.29 2.50
C GLN A 137 19.53 -3.90 2.16
N LYS A 138 19.42 -3.50 0.89
CA LYS A 138 20.04 -2.28 0.37
C LYS A 138 19.06 -1.55 -0.56
N LEU A 139 18.25 -0.66 -0.03
CA LEU A 139 17.54 0.30 -0.87
C LEU A 139 18.43 1.53 -1.06
N ALA A 140 18.89 1.77 -2.27
CA ALA A 140 19.61 3.00 -2.59
C ALA A 140 18.66 4.21 -2.57
N ASN A 141 19.08 5.29 -1.87
CA ASN A 141 18.51 6.63 -1.94
C ASN A 141 17.04 6.80 -1.51
N ARG A 142 16.59 6.12 -0.45
CA ARG A 142 15.28 6.36 0.16
C ARG A 142 15.40 6.64 1.65
N THR A 143 14.56 7.54 2.13
CA THR A 143 14.45 7.88 3.57
C THR A 143 13.47 6.97 4.30
N ARG A 144 12.56 6.32 3.55
CA ARG A 144 11.45 5.51 4.04
C ARG A 144 11.47 4.13 3.41
N ALA A 145 11.44 3.07 4.23
CA ALA A 145 11.39 1.69 3.79
C ALA A 145 10.00 1.07 4.00
N TYR A 146 9.51 0.34 3.00
CA TYR A 146 8.36 -0.55 3.20
C TYR A 146 8.84 -1.89 3.72
N LEU A 147 8.15 -2.44 4.72
CA LEU A 147 8.43 -3.75 5.28
C LEU A 147 7.16 -4.59 5.33
N LYS A 148 7.11 -5.64 4.54
CA LYS A 148 5.98 -6.58 4.54
C LYS A 148 6.07 -7.49 5.76
N ILE A 149 5.08 -7.36 6.67
CA ILE A 149 4.98 -8.17 7.89
C ILE A 149 3.83 -9.16 7.85
N GLN A 150 2.89 -9.01 6.90
CA GLN A 150 1.67 -9.81 6.81
C GLN A 150 1.29 -10.04 5.35
N ASP A 151 0.76 -11.23 5.02
CA ASP A 151 0.21 -11.57 3.71
C ASP A 151 -1.13 -12.31 3.86
N GLY A 152 -1.91 -12.34 2.77
CA GLY A 152 -3.21 -12.96 2.74
C GLY A 152 -4.30 -12.17 3.48
N CYS A 153 -5.56 -12.52 3.22
CA CYS A 153 -6.72 -11.87 3.84
C CYS A 153 -7.90 -12.84 3.92
N SER A 154 -8.55 -12.92 5.09
CA SER A 154 -9.71 -13.77 5.33
C SER A 154 -11.01 -12.97 5.56
N GLN A 155 -11.08 -11.71 5.10
CA GLN A 155 -12.28 -10.87 5.27
C GLN A 155 -13.39 -11.20 4.27
N TYR A 156 -13.05 -11.65 3.06
CA TYR A 156 -14.00 -12.02 2.00
C TYR A 156 -15.04 -10.92 1.72
N CYS A 157 -14.60 -9.65 1.65
CA CYS A 157 -15.45 -8.57 1.19
C CYS A 157 -16.02 -8.89 -0.19
N SER A 158 -17.31 -8.61 -0.42
CA SER A 158 -18.03 -9.09 -1.61
C SER A 158 -17.48 -8.58 -2.96
N TYR A 159 -16.73 -7.48 -2.94
CA TYR A 159 -16.10 -6.87 -4.11
C TYR A 159 -14.64 -7.29 -4.32
N CYS A 160 -14.03 -7.99 -3.35
CA CYS A 160 -12.59 -8.15 -3.27
C CYS A 160 -12.11 -9.52 -3.75
N ILE A 161 -11.16 -9.51 -4.69
CA ILE A 161 -10.53 -10.73 -5.22
C ILE A 161 -9.31 -11.17 -4.39
N ILE A 162 -8.84 -10.34 -3.47
CA ILE A 162 -7.58 -10.54 -2.77
C ILE A 162 -7.52 -11.84 -1.95
N PRO A 163 -8.57 -12.31 -1.26
CA PRO A 163 -8.51 -13.62 -0.60
C PRO A 163 -8.12 -14.77 -1.54
N TYR A 164 -8.57 -14.71 -2.78
CA TYR A 164 -8.26 -15.73 -3.80
C TYR A 164 -6.90 -15.53 -4.47
N ALA A 165 -6.40 -14.29 -4.47
CA ALA A 165 -5.08 -13.97 -5.01
C ALA A 165 -3.95 -14.20 -4.01
N ARG A 166 -4.20 -13.96 -2.72
CA ARG A 166 -3.19 -13.97 -1.67
C ARG A 166 -3.40 -15.06 -0.62
N GLY A 167 -4.52 -15.79 -0.66
CA GLY A 167 -4.85 -16.86 0.27
C GLY A 167 -5.12 -16.39 1.70
N PRO A 168 -5.07 -17.32 2.66
CA PRO A 168 -5.35 -17.05 4.07
C PRO A 168 -4.27 -16.17 4.72
N ILE A 169 -4.61 -15.63 5.91
CA ILE A 169 -3.71 -14.80 6.72
C ILE A 169 -2.42 -15.58 7.04
N ARG A 170 -1.29 -14.91 6.85
CA ARG A 170 0.05 -15.37 7.22
C ARG A 170 0.84 -14.20 7.78
N SER A 171 1.33 -14.33 8.99
CA SER A 171 2.13 -13.32 9.68
C SER A 171 3.60 -13.71 9.68
N ARG A 172 4.46 -12.72 9.44
CA ARG A 172 5.90 -12.88 9.55
C ARG A 172 6.33 -13.03 11.01
N GLU A 173 7.37 -13.82 11.26
CA GLU A 173 7.94 -14.00 12.59
C GLU A 173 8.40 -12.67 13.20
N PRO A 174 8.01 -12.33 14.46
CA PRO A 174 8.38 -11.07 15.07
C PRO A 174 9.89 -10.80 15.09
N GLN A 175 10.68 -11.84 15.36
CA GLN A 175 12.14 -11.73 15.40
C GLN A 175 12.73 -11.36 14.04
N GLU A 176 12.16 -11.88 12.94
CA GLU A 176 12.57 -11.54 11.58
C GLU A 176 12.19 -10.11 11.22
N VAL A 177 11.01 -9.64 11.65
CA VAL A 177 10.58 -8.26 11.46
C VAL A 177 11.55 -7.31 12.15
N VAL A 178 11.83 -7.54 13.44
CA VAL A 178 12.75 -6.70 14.22
C VAL A 178 14.16 -6.74 13.63
N ALA A 179 14.66 -7.91 13.23
CA ALA A 179 15.98 -8.05 12.61
C ALA A 179 16.10 -7.25 11.31
N GLU A 180 15.05 -7.24 10.47
CA GLU A 180 15.06 -6.44 9.24
C GLU A 180 14.97 -4.95 9.53
N VAL A 181 14.15 -4.52 10.51
CA VAL A 181 14.09 -3.12 10.93
C VAL A 181 15.45 -2.63 11.43
N LYS A 182 16.19 -3.44 12.20
CA LYS A 182 17.56 -3.12 12.65
C LYS A 182 18.50 -2.90 11.46
N ARG A 183 18.48 -3.82 10.46
CA ARG A 183 19.28 -3.66 9.24
C ARG A 183 18.92 -2.39 8.46
N LEU A 184 17.64 -2.06 8.37
CA LEU A 184 17.19 -0.82 7.73
C LEU A 184 17.71 0.42 8.49
N ALA A 185 17.67 0.41 9.83
CA ALA A 185 18.24 1.47 10.66
C ALA A 185 19.76 1.64 10.44
N GLU A 186 20.50 0.52 10.43
CA GLU A 186 21.95 0.50 10.13
C GLU A 186 22.28 1.06 8.74
N ASN A 187 21.37 0.88 7.77
CA ASN A 187 21.47 1.46 6.42
C ASN A 187 20.96 2.91 6.34
N GLY A 188 20.64 3.55 7.46
CA GLY A 188 20.33 4.98 7.56
C GLY A 188 18.87 5.34 7.31
N PHE A 189 17.95 4.36 7.19
CA PHE A 189 16.52 4.67 7.10
C PHE A 189 16.00 5.26 8.40
N LYS A 190 15.22 6.34 8.29
CA LYS A 190 14.61 7.03 9.42
C LYS A 190 13.16 6.60 9.68
N GLU A 191 12.45 6.18 8.64
CA GLU A 191 11.06 5.78 8.73
C GLU A 191 10.86 4.37 8.15
N VAL A 192 10.10 3.53 8.87
CA VAL A 192 9.61 2.24 8.37
C VAL A 192 8.09 2.25 8.25
N VAL A 193 7.59 1.68 7.16
CA VAL A 193 6.16 1.50 6.93
C VAL A 193 5.83 0.01 6.98
N LEU A 194 5.32 -0.46 8.11
CA LEU A 194 4.87 -1.84 8.26
C LEU A 194 3.67 -2.08 7.35
N THR A 195 3.81 -2.95 6.37
CA THR A 195 2.79 -3.18 5.36
C THR A 195 2.31 -4.62 5.32
N GLY A 196 1.10 -4.81 4.82
CA GLY A 196 0.49 -6.11 4.63
C GLY A 196 -0.71 -6.01 3.70
N ILE A 197 -1.23 -7.15 3.31
CA ILE A 197 -2.51 -7.22 2.60
C ILE A 197 -3.66 -6.78 3.51
N HIS A 198 -3.58 -7.14 4.78
CA HIS A 198 -4.47 -6.70 5.84
C HIS A 198 -3.69 -6.66 7.15
N VAL A 199 -2.89 -5.61 7.35
CA VAL A 199 -1.94 -5.50 8.48
C VAL A 199 -2.63 -5.63 9.84
N ALA A 200 -3.89 -5.21 9.96
CA ALA A 200 -4.73 -5.40 11.14
C ALA A 200 -4.98 -6.87 11.51
N SER A 201 -4.64 -7.81 10.63
CA SER A 201 -4.69 -9.25 10.90
C SER A 201 -3.34 -9.84 11.29
N TYR A 202 -2.29 -9.03 11.44
CA TYR A 202 -1.01 -9.53 11.93
C TYR A 202 -1.18 -10.20 13.29
N GLY A 203 -0.66 -11.40 13.41
CA GLY A 203 -0.75 -12.23 14.62
C GLY A 203 -2.04 -13.07 14.75
N LYS A 204 -3.09 -12.86 13.92
CA LYS A 204 -4.34 -13.62 14.03
C LYS A 204 -4.20 -15.13 13.68
N ASP A 205 -3.23 -15.49 12.88
CA ASP A 205 -2.84 -16.87 12.58
C ASP A 205 -1.86 -17.44 13.62
N ARG A 206 -1.43 -16.62 14.56
CA ARG A 206 -0.50 -16.90 15.63
C ARG A 206 -1.17 -16.69 17.00
N ARG A 207 -0.58 -17.23 18.06
CA ARG A 207 -1.09 -17.06 19.44
C ARG A 207 -0.14 -16.23 20.32
N ASP A 208 1.00 -15.86 19.80
CA ASP A 208 2.15 -15.31 20.53
C ASP A 208 2.43 -13.83 20.23
N THR A 209 1.67 -13.21 19.33
CA THR A 209 1.89 -11.82 18.93
C THR A 209 0.63 -11.18 18.34
N SER A 210 0.63 -9.85 18.26
CA SER A 210 -0.41 -9.03 17.66
C SER A 210 0.20 -7.79 16.98
N LEU A 211 -0.60 -7.01 16.27
CA LEU A 211 -0.12 -5.75 15.69
C LEU A 211 0.43 -4.77 16.75
N PRO A 212 -0.22 -4.52 17.90
CA PRO A 212 0.37 -3.72 18.95
C PRO A 212 1.70 -4.27 19.49
N ASP A 213 1.84 -5.59 19.62
CA ASP A 213 3.06 -6.20 20.17
C ASP A 213 4.25 -6.01 19.24
N ILE A 214 4.06 -6.18 17.93
CA ILE A 214 5.15 -5.94 16.97
C ILE A 214 5.49 -4.45 16.87
N LEU A 215 4.51 -3.55 17.00
CA LEU A 215 4.76 -2.11 17.03
C LEU A 215 5.61 -1.71 18.25
N LYS A 216 5.34 -2.27 19.43
CA LYS A 216 6.17 -2.08 20.63
C LYS A 216 7.61 -2.56 20.38
N GLN A 217 7.79 -3.76 19.81
CA GLN A 217 9.13 -4.30 19.55
C GLN A 217 9.91 -3.46 18.52
N VAL A 218 9.26 -3.01 17.45
CA VAL A 218 9.87 -2.14 16.44
C VAL A 218 10.19 -0.76 16.99
N HIS A 219 9.37 -0.25 17.93
CA HIS A 219 9.61 1.01 18.62
C HIS A 219 10.94 1.04 19.38
N GLU A 220 11.38 -0.08 19.94
CA GLU A 220 12.64 -0.20 20.67
C GLU A 220 13.88 -0.20 19.76
N VAL A 221 13.71 -0.29 18.43
CA VAL A 221 14.86 -0.31 17.51
C VAL A 221 15.46 1.09 17.41
N GLU A 222 16.75 1.21 17.78
CA GLU A 222 17.52 2.44 17.64
C GLU A 222 17.77 2.79 16.17
N GLY A 223 17.85 4.08 15.83
CA GLY A 223 18.08 4.59 14.48
C GLY A 223 16.80 4.74 13.63
N ILE A 224 15.73 4.00 13.92
CA ILE A 224 14.39 4.28 13.38
C ILE A 224 13.72 5.35 14.26
N GLU A 225 13.23 6.38 13.64
CA GLU A 225 12.61 7.53 14.31
C GLU A 225 11.11 7.62 14.05
N ARG A 226 10.61 6.98 12.96
CA ARG A 226 9.20 6.96 12.61
C ARG A 226 8.73 5.58 12.20
N ILE A 227 7.55 5.22 12.67
CA ILE A 227 6.87 3.95 12.36
C ILE A 227 5.50 4.31 11.80
N ARG A 228 5.22 3.86 10.57
CA ARG A 228 3.87 3.87 9.99
C ARG A 228 3.41 2.44 9.74
N PHE A 229 2.14 2.28 9.55
CA PHE A 229 1.58 1.02 9.07
C PHE A 229 0.49 1.27 8.02
N SER A 230 0.22 0.26 7.21
CA SER A 230 -0.81 0.33 6.19
C SER A 230 -2.21 0.27 6.80
N SER A 231 -3.23 0.29 5.95
CA SER A 231 -4.64 0.41 6.34
C SER A 231 -5.09 -0.56 7.43
N ILE A 232 -5.84 -0.04 8.39
CA ILE A 232 -6.53 -0.81 9.42
C ILE A 232 -8.05 -0.70 9.30
N GLU A 233 -8.77 -1.59 9.98
CA GLU A 233 -10.22 -1.55 10.08
C GLU A 233 -10.68 -1.02 11.45
N PRO A 234 -11.90 -0.44 11.56
CA PRO A 234 -12.42 0.11 12.81
C PRO A 234 -12.41 -0.89 13.98
N ASN A 235 -12.60 -2.18 13.69
CA ASN A 235 -12.64 -3.24 14.70
C ASN A 235 -11.33 -3.42 15.49
N VAL A 236 -10.20 -2.97 14.96
CA VAL A 236 -8.90 -3.02 15.64
C VAL A 236 -8.74 -1.87 16.62
N VAL A 237 -9.43 -0.77 16.38
CA VAL A 237 -9.34 0.44 17.20
C VAL A 237 -10.18 0.26 18.46
N THR A 238 -9.55 -0.25 19.49
CA THR A 238 -10.05 -0.30 20.87
C THR A 238 -9.42 0.81 21.70
N GLU A 239 -9.97 1.09 22.88
CA GLU A 239 -9.33 2.01 23.85
C GLU A 239 -7.88 1.57 24.14
N GLU A 240 -7.66 0.29 24.38
CA GLU A 240 -6.32 -0.27 24.64
C GLU A 240 -5.37 -0.05 23.45
N PHE A 241 -5.86 -0.26 22.21
CA PHE A 241 -5.08 0.00 21.01
C PHE A 241 -4.66 1.47 20.94
N ALA A 242 -5.62 2.40 21.08
CA ALA A 242 -5.34 3.83 20.96
C ALA A 242 -4.41 4.34 22.10
N GLN A 243 -4.62 3.85 23.33
CA GLN A 243 -3.72 4.12 24.45
C GLN A 243 -2.29 3.63 24.15
N THR A 244 -2.17 2.39 23.64
CA THR A 244 -0.85 1.84 23.28
C THR A 244 -0.18 2.71 22.22
N MET A 245 -0.89 3.10 21.14
CA MET A 245 -0.32 3.98 20.11
C MET A 245 0.17 5.32 20.68
N ALA A 246 -0.58 5.90 21.61
CA ALA A 246 -0.19 7.15 22.27
C ALA A 246 1.05 7.04 23.16
N THR A 247 1.41 5.83 23.63
CA THR A 247 2.65 5.59 24.40
C THR A 247 3.87 5.31 23.54
N LEU A 248 3.71 5.24 22.21
CA LEU A 248 4.78 4.92 21.26
C LEU A 248 5.11 6.15 20.39
N PRO A 249 5.96 7.09 20.84
CA PRO A 249 6.18 8.36 20.16
C PRO A 249 6.76 8.24 18.75
N LYS A 250 7.39 7.12 18.39
CA LYS A 250 7.82 6.87 17.00
C LYS A 250 6.65 6.48 16.08
N VAL A 251 5.52 6.02 16.63
CA VAL A 251 4.32 5.72 15.82
C VAL A 251 3.70 7.03 15.35
N CYS A 252 3.63 7.18 14.05
CA CYS A 252 3.10 8.38 13.43
C CYS A 252 1.60 8.55 13.66
N ASP A 253 1.15 9.77 13.85
CA ASP A 253 -0.24 10.15 14.09
C ASP A 253 -1.06 10.26 12.79
N HIS A 254 -0.86 9.30 11.89
CA HIS A 254 -1.60 9.11 10.65
C HIS A 254 -2.16 7.69 10.59
N PHE A 255 -3.47 7.58 10.49
CA PHE A 255 -4.16 6.29 10.39
C PHE A 255 -5.03 6.25 9.15
N HIS A 256 -4.71 5.31 8.25
CA HIS A 256 -5.61 5.00 7.15
C HIS A 256 -6.66 4.00 7.65
N LEU A 257 -7.82 4.52 8.03
CA LEU A 257 -8.93 3.75 8.59
C LEU A 257 -9.94 3.43 7.49
N SER A 258 -9.99 2.19 7.03
CA SER A 258 -10.80 1.78 5.87
C SER A 258 -12.29 1.87 6.16
N LEU A 259 -13.02 2.77 5.48
CA LEU A 259 -14.47 2.93 5.59
C LEU A 259 -15.23 2.14 4.52
N GLN A 260 -14.89 2.32 3.27
CA GLN A 260 -15.47 1.76 2.05
C GLN A 260 -16.83 2.34 1.68
N SER A 261 -17.74 2.59 2.63
CA SER A 261 -19.02 3.30 2.46
C SER A 261 -19.47 3.86 3.82
N GLY A 262 -20.11 5.02 3.82
CA GLY A 262 -20.75 5.61 4.99
C GLY A 262 -22.23 5.24 5.13
N CYS A 263 -22.73 4.21 4.43
CA CYS A 263 -24.09 3.71 4.51
C CYS A 263 -24.08 2.25 5.00
N ASP A 264 -24.81 1.96 6.09
CA ASP A 264 -24.80 0.63 6.72
C ASP A 264 -25.37 -0.47 5.83
N LYS A 265 -26.37 -0.17 5.00
CA LYS A 265 -26.87 -1.10 3.99
C LYS A 265 -25.78 -1.51 3.04
N THR A 266 -25.04 -0.54 2.51
CA THR A 266 -23.95 -0.80 1.55
C THR A 266 -22.79 -1.54 2.24
N LEU A 267 -22.41 -1.18 3.45
CA LEU A 267 -21.40 -1.90 4.23
C LEU A 267 -21.76 -3.38 4.44
N LYS A 268 -23.00 -3.66 4.77
CA LYS A 268 -23.52 -5.03 4.92
C LYS A 268 -23.45 -5.81 3.59
N GLU A 269 -23.85 -5.19 2.49
CA GLU A 269 -23.77 -5.80 1.16
C GLU A 269 -22.33 -5.99 0.68
N MET A 270 -21.40 -5.12 1.09
CA MET A 270 -19.97 -5.27 0.93
C MET A 270 -19.36 -6.38 1.81
N ASN A 271 -20.14 -7.01 2.70
CA ASN A 271 -19.70 -7.98 3.71
C ASN A 271 -18.65 -7.39 4.67
N ARG A 272 -18.80 -6.09 5.02
CA ARG A 272 -17.96 -5.47 6.05
C ARG A 272 -18.40 -5.95 7.44
N LYS A 273 -17.46 -6.00 8.39
CA LYS A 273 -17.68 -6.53 9.75
C LYS A 273 -17.84 -5.41 10.78
N TYR A 274 -18.21 -4.24 10.33
CA TYR A 274 -18.49 -3.03 11.10
C TYR A 274 -19.59 -2.22 10.39
N ASP A 275 -20.22 -1.34 11.14
CA ASP A 275 -21.17 -0.34 10.70
C ASP A 275 -20.63 1.09 10.91
N THR A 276 -21.41 2.08 10.55
CA THR A 276 -21.05 3.49 10.67
C THR A 276 -20.85 3.90 12.14
N GLU A 277 -21.65 3.35 13.07
CA GLU A 277 -21.50 3.65 14.49
C GLU A 277 -20.17 3.13 15.05
N LYS A 278 -19.78 1.90 14.71
CA LYS A 278 -18.48 1.37 15.09
C LYS A 278 -17.32 2.18 14.51
N TYR A 279 -17.49 2.68 13.28
CA TYR A 279 -16.51 3.54 12.65
C TYR A 279 -16.38 4.89 13.37
N ARG A 280 -17.50 5.51 13.70
CA ARG A 280 -17.57 6.78 14.47
C ARG A 280 -16.85 6.65 15.81
N GLN A 281 -17.13 5.57 16.55
CA GLN A 281 -16.47 5.26 17.82
C GLN A 281 -14.95 5.09 17.66
N ALA A 282 -14.50 4.38 16.62
CA ALA A 282 -13.09 4.20 16.34
C ALA A 282 -12.38 5.54 16.03
N ALA A 283 -12.99 6.39 15.19
CA ALA A 283 -12.46 7.71 14.89
C ALA A 283 -12.38 8.61 16.13
N ALA A 284 -13.44 8.63 16.94
CA ALA A 284 -13.47 9.39 18.19
C ALA A 284 -12.41 8.89 19.20
N THR A 285 -12.24 7.57 19.29
CA THR A 285 -11.22 6.96 20.17
C THR A 285 -9.82 7.37 19.75
N LEU A 286 -9.49 7.30 18.45
CA LEU A 286 -8.18 7.76 17.97
C LEU A 286 -7.95 9.25 18.28
N ARG A 287 -8.92 10.11 18.03
CA ARG A 287 -8.81 11.55 18.32
C ARG A 287 -8.69 11.88 19.80
N LYS A 288 -9.30 11.08 20.67
CA LYS A 288 -9.18 11.22 22.12
C LYS A 288 -7.74 11.04 22.61
N TYR A 289 -7.04 10.04 22.09
CA TYR A 289 -5.68 9.69 22.52
C TYR A 289 -4.58 10.32 21.66
N LEU A 290 -4.88 10.69 20.43
CA LEU A 290 -3.98 11.29 19.45
C LEU A 290 -4.64 12.54 18.86
N PRO A 291 -4.61 13.69 19.56
CA PRO A 291 -5.40 14.88 19.19
C PRO A 291 -5.05 15.47 17.82
N LYS A 292 -3.83 15.24 17.30
CA LYS A 292 -3.37 15.72 15.98
C LYS A 292 -3.50 14.65 14.89
N VAL A 293 -4.20 13.55 15.16
CA VAL A 293 -4.29 12.42 14.23
C VAL A 293 -4.94 12.82 12.90
N ALA A 294 -4.25 12.49 11.82
CA ALA A 294 -4.84 12.51 10.49
C ALA A 294 -5.53 11.17 10.20
N LEU A 295 -6.83 11.23 9.94
CA LEU A 295 -7.59 10.08 9.46
C LEU A 295 -7.74 10.17 7.96
N THR A 296 -7.28 9.15 7.26
CA THR A 296 -7.51 8.98 5.82
C THR A 296 -8.30 7.72 5.57
N THR A 297 -9.00 7.65 4.44
CA THR A 297 -9.83 6.49 4.13
C THR A 297 -9.98 6.24 2.63
N ASP A 298 -10.48 5.04 2.30
CA ASP A 298 -10.97 4.69 0.97
C ASP A 298 -12.50 4.64 1.00
N ILE A 299 -13.15 5.18 -0.05
CA ILE A 299 -14.60 5.04 -0.27
C ILE A 299 -14.83 4.56 -1.71
N ILE A 300 -15.65 3.52 -1.85
CA ILE A 300 -16.10 2.98 -3.12
C ILE A 300 -17.49 3.55 -3.40
N VAL A 301 -17.66 4.24 -4.52
CA VAL A 301 -18.95 4.77 -4.98
C VAL A 301 -19.51 3.94 -6.13
N GLY A 302 -20.83 3.86 -6.21
CA GLY A 302 -21.51 3.09 -7.26
C GLY A 302 -21.37 1.59 -7.08
N PHE A 303 -21.32 1.12 -5.84
CA PHE A 303 -21.45 -0.30 -5.53
C PHE A 303 -22.79 -0.85 -6.07
N PRO A 304 -22.88 -2.12 -6.56
CA PRO A 304 -24.14 -2.67 -7.05
C PRO A 304 -25.28 -2.47 -6.05
N GLY A 305 -26.41 -1.95 -6.53
CA GLY A 305 -27.59 -1.66 -5.72
C GLY A 305 -27.52 -0.40 -4.83
N GLU A 306 -26.42 0.36 -4.88
CA GLU A 306 -26.31 1.64 -4.16
C GLU A 306 -27.30 2.66 -4.75
N THR A 307 -28.27 3.07 -3.96
CA THR A 307 -29.25 4.10 -4.35
C THR A 307 -28.69 5.50 -4.21
N GLU A 308 -29.44 6.51 -4.64
CA GLU A 308 -29.07 7.91 -4.40
C GLU A 308 -29.10 8.26 -2.91
N GLU A 309 -30.04 7.69 -2.16
CA GLU A 309 -30.16 7.83 -0.71
C GLU A 309 -28.91 7.23 -0.01
N ASP A 310 -28.55 6.00 -0.35
CA ASP A 310 -27.35 5.33 0.19
C ASP A 310 -26.07 6.17 -0.06
N PHE A 311 -25.96 6.80 -1.24
CA PHE A 311 -24.84 7.68 -1.55
C PHE A 311 -24.86 8.97 -0.71
N ARG A 312 -26.04 9.58 -0.51
CA ARG A 312 -26.17 10.77 0.34
C ARG A 312 -25.83 10.47 1.81
N GLU A 313 -26.26 9.33 2.34
CA GLU A 313 -25.85 8.86 3.66
C GLU A 313 -24.34 8.74 3.78
N SER A 314 -23.71 8.12 2.78
CA SER A 314 -22.25 7.94 2.73
C SER A 314 -21.50 9.28 2.64
N TYR A 315 -22.03 10.23 1.87
CA TYR A 315 -21.48 11.58 1.76
C TYR A 315 -21.57 12.34 3.11
N ALA A 316 -22.75 12.34 3.73
CA ALA A 316 -22.99 13.01 4.99
C ALA A 316 -22.12 12.42 6.12
N PHE A 317 -21.98 11.10 6.15
CA PHE A 317 -21.11 10.43 7.11
C PHE A 317 -19.62 10.78 6.89
N ALA A 318 -19.19 10.86 5.64
CA ALA A 318 -17.81 11.27 5.33
C ALA A 318 -17.53 12.71 5.78
N GLU A 319 -18.51 13.63 5.60
CA GLU A 319 -18.42 15.02 6.07
C GLU A 319 -18.43 15.09 7.62
N GLU A 320 -19.29 14.31 8.28
CA GLU A 320 -19.33 14.19 9.75
C GLU A 320 -18.00 13.75 10.35
N ILE A 321 -17.39 12.71 9.77
CA ILE A 321 -16.10 12.20 10.28
C ILE A 321 -14.97 13.20 10.07
N GLY A 322 -14.95 13.96 8.97
CA GLY A 322 -13.92 14.98 8.71
C GLY A 322 -12.55 14.34 8.50
N PHE A 323 -12.31 13.80 7.31
CA PHE A 323 -11.06 13.15 6.93
C PHE A 323 -10.00 14.15 6.47
N ALA A 324 -8.74 13.86 6.75
CA ALA A 324 -7.62 14.58 6.15
C ALA A 324 -7.51 14.31 4.62
N LYS A 325 -7.92 13.12 4.17
CA LYS A 325 -8.05 12.77 2.74
C LYS A 325 -8.94 11.54 2.57
N ILE A 326 -9.75 11.55 1.50
CA ILE A 326 -10.50 10.39 1.03
C ILE A 326 -9.96 9.96 -0.33
N HIS A 327 -9.61 8.70 -0.47
CA HIS A 327 -9.36 8.10 -1.78
C HIS A 327 -10.68 7.54 -2.32
N VAL A 328 -11.19 8.15 -3.37
CA VAL A 328 -12.47 7.80 -3.96
C VAL A 328 -12.27 6.85 -5.14
N PHE A 329 -12.95 5.71 -5.10
CA PHE A 329 -12.89 4.70 -6.14
C PHE A 329 -14.26 4.44 -6.74
N PRO A 330 -14.46 4.61 -8.06
CA PRO A 330 -15.65 4.07 -8.70
C PRO A 330 -15.59 2.55 -8.66
N TYR A 331 -16.68 1.91 -8.26
CA TYR A 331 -16.75 0.44 -8.22
C TYR A 331 -16.38 -0.17 -9.56
N SER A 332 -15.43 -1.09 -9.55
CA SER A 332 -14.95 -1.85 -10.72
C SER A 332 -15.28 -3.32 -10.53
N PRO A 333 -16.21 -3.89 -11.33
CA PRO A 333 -16.61 -5.29 -11.19
C PRO A 333 -15.43 -6.21 -11.52
N LYS A 334 -14.96 -6.96 -10.52
CA LYS A 334 -13.85 -7.90 -10.68
C LYS A 334 -14.39 -9.32 -10.82
N ARG A 335 -14.11 -9.94 -11.97
CA ARG A 335 -14.52 -11.33 -12.25
C ARG A 335 -14.12 -12.26 -11.11
N GLY A 336 -15.04 -13.14 -10.69
CA GLY A 336 -14.83 -14.08 -9.58
C GLY A 336 -15.25 -13.56 -8.22
N THR A 337 -15.71 -12.29 -8.11
CA THR A 337 -16.25 -11.74 -6.87
C THR A 337 -17.76 -11.78 -6.83
N PRO A 338 -18.39 -11.96 -5.64
CA PRO A 338 -19.84 -11.95 -5.49
C PRO A 338 -20.51 -10.67 -6.04
N ALA A 339 -19.92 -9.49 -5.76
CA ALA A 339 -20.45 -8.21 -6.20
C ALA A 339 -20.46 -8.06 -7.73
N ALA A 340 -19.48 -8.64 -8.44
CA ALA A 340 -19.45 -8.61 -9.90
C ALA A 340 -20.55 -9.46 -10.55
N ALA A 341 -21.05 -10.48 -9.86
CA ALA A 341 -22.14 -11.34 -10.33
C ALA A 341 -23.54 -10.72 -10.14
N ARG A 342 -23.66 -9.62 -9.41
CA ARG A 342 -24.95 -8.92 -9.20
C ARG A 342 -25.47 -8.32 -10.49
N LYS A 343 -26.80 -8.29 -10.64
CA LYS A 343 -27.46 -7.77 -11.84
C LYS A 343 -27.75 -6.27 -11.76
N ASP A 344 -27.74 -5.70 -10.57
CA ASP A 344 -28.05 -4.31 -10.24
C ASP A 344 -26.80 -3.39 -10.31
N GLN A 345 -25.97 -3.62 -11.31
CA GLN A 345 -24.78 -2.78 -11.59
C GLN A 345 -25.19 -1.38 -12.00
N LEU A 346 -24.53 -0.37 -11.41
CA LEU A 346 -24.77 1.02 -11.78
C LEU A 346 -24.05 1.39 -13.08
N LEU A 347 -24.64 2.36 -13.79
CA LEU A 347 -24.04 2.94 -15.00
C LEU A 347 -22.74 3.68 -14.65
N ASN A 348 -21.78 3.65 -15.58
CA ASN A 348 -20.50 4.35 -15.39
C ASN A 348 -20.68 5.87 -15.22
N ALA A 349 -21.68 6.47 -15.83
CA ALA A 349 -21.99 7.90 -15.65
C ALA A 349 -22.35 8.21 -14.19
N VAL A 350 -23.19 7.41 -13.54
CA VAL A 350 -23.55 7.56 -12.13
C VAL A 350 -22.33 7.42 -11.23
N LYS A 351 -21.48 6.42 -11.50
CA LYS A 351 -20.23 6.23 -10.74
C LYS A 351 -19.29 7.43 -10.88
N ALA A 352 -19.18 7.98 -12.09
CA ALA A 352 -18.33 9.14 -12.37
C ALA A 352 -18.84 10.40 -11.65
N GLU A 353 -20.15 10.64 -11.69
CA GLU A 353 -20.81 11.76 -10.99
C GLU A 353 -20.59 11.68 -9.46
N ARG A 354 -20.87 10.50 -8.85
CA ARG A 354 -20.65 10.28 -7.43
C ARG A 354 -19.18 10.41 -7.03
N SER A 355 -18.27 9.90 -7.88
CA SER A 355 -16.83 10.08 -7.66
C SER A 355 -16.44 11.55 -7.65
N HIS A 356 -16.91 12.32 -8.62
CA HIS A 356 -16.62 13.74 -8.71
C HIS A 356 -17.13 14.51 -7.48
N THR A 357 -18.37 14.27 -7.08
CA THR A 357 -18.99 14.90 -5.90
C THR A 357 -18.21 14.59 -4.60
N LEU A 358 -17.83 13.33 -4.39
CA LEU A 358 -17.10 12.94 -3.18
C LEU A 358 -15.64 13.40 -3.20
N ILE A 359 -15.00 13.50 -4.38
CA ILE A 359 -13.66 14.09 -4.53
C ILE A 359 -13.69 15.56 -4.14
N GLN A 360 -14.69 16.33 -4.55
CA GLN A 360 -14.84 17.74 -4.16
C GLN A 360 -14.95 17.89 -2.63
N LEU A 361 -15.71 17.02 -1.96
CA LEU A 361 -15.77 17.00 -0.49
C LEU A 361 -14.41 16.69 0.12
N SER A 362 -13.71 15.66 -0.40
CA SER A 362 -12.38 15.29 0.05
C SER A 362 -11.37 16.43 -0.08
N ASP A 363 -11.40 17.14 -1.21
CA ASP A 363 -10.47 18.25 -1.48
C ASP A 363 -10.74 19.44 -0.55
N LYS A 364 -12.02 19.74 -0.28
CA LYS A 364 -12.40 20.76 0.72
C LYS A 364 -11.89 20.39 2.12
N MET A 365 -12.17 19.17 2.59
CA MET A 365 -11.71 18.73 3.92
C MET A 365 -10.18 18.69 4.02
N ALA A 366 -9.48 18.28 2.95
CA ALA A 366 -8.02 18.29 2.91
C ALA A 366 -7.46 19.72 3.00
N ALA A 367 -8.07 20.68 2.31
CA ALA A 367 -7.68 22.08 2.39
C ALA A 367 -7.87 22.66 3.79
N ASP A 368 -9.02 22.35 4.44
CA ASP A 368 -9.30 22.77 5.81
C ASP A 368 -8.27 22.16 6.78
N PHE A 369 -7.96 20.86 6.64
CA PHE A 369 -6.96 20.18 7.47
C PHE A 369 -5.54 20.76 7.31
N LEU A 370 -5.16 21.16 6.09
CA LEU A 370 -3.86 21.80 5.84
C LEU A 370 -3.83 23.24 6.38
N ALA A 371 -4.96 23.96 6.29
CA ALA A 371 -5.04 25.35 6.79
C ALA A 371 -4.81 25.41 8.32
N ASP A 372 -5.25 24.41 9.07
CA ASP A 372 -5.03 24.33 10.52
C ASP A 372 -3.54 24.22 10.91
N ALA A 373 -2.70 23.79 10.00
CA ALA A 373 -1.25 23.69 10.23
C ALA A 373 -0.51 25.02 10.01
N VAL A 374 -1.11 26.01 9.35
CA VAL A 374 -0.45 27.30 9.04
C VAL A 374 -0.20 28.07 10.34
N GLY A 375 1.01 28.63 10.47
CA GLY A 375 1.48 29.34 11.67
C GLY A 375 1.92 28.41 12.82
N THR A 376 1.97 27.10 12.58
CA THR A 376 2.45 26.12 13.59
C THR A 376 3.83 25.56 13.24
N ASP A 377 4.48 25.01 14.25
CA ASP A 377 5.73 24.26 14.09
C ASP A 377 5.41 22.76 14.02
N THR A 378 6.05 22.08 13.08
CA THR A 378 5.92 20.62 12.92
C THR A 378 7.24 19.95 12.56
N GLU A 379 7.39 18.69 12.88
CA GLU A 379 8.54 17.89 12.44
C GLU A 379 8.30 17.33 11.04
N VAL A 380 9.25 17.55 10.14
CA VAL A 380 9.23 17.08 8.76
C VAL A 380 10.42 16.17 8.50
N LEU A 381 10.18 14.96 8.03
CA LEU A 381 11.21 14.11 7.44
C LEU A 381 11.34 14.50 5.97
N TYR A 382 12.47 15.12 5.62
CA TYR A 382 12.75 15.54 4.24
C TYR A 382 13.33 14.38 3.43
N GLU A 383 12.79 14.17 2.25
CA GLU A 383 13.05 12.99 1.44
C GLU A 383 13.91 13.30 0.21
N ARG A 384 13.74 14.47 -0.39
CA ARG A 384 14.46 14.86 -1.61
C ARG A 384 14.48 16.37 -1.83
N ALA A 385 15.48 16.83 -2.53
CA ALA A 385 15.47 18.17 -3.12
C ALA A 385 14.50 18.21 -4.33
N VAL A 386 13.73 19.29 -4.45
CA VAL A 386 12.79 19.54 -5.55
C VAL A 386 13.05 20.86 -6.27
N GLY A 387 14.01 21.65 -5.79
CA GLY A 387 14.47 22.90 -6.36
C GLY A 387 15.64 23.44 -5.56
N ASP A 388 16.17 24.60 -5.96
CA ASP A 388 17.30 25.25 -5.28
C ASP A 388 16.87 25.69 -3.87
N GLY A 389 17.41 25.02 -2.86
CA GLY A 389 17.09 25.27 -1.46
C GLY A 389 15.66 24.86 -1.05
N ILE A 390 14.96 24.07 -1.85
CA ILE A 390 13.61 23.55 -1.55
C ILE A 390 13.67 22.02 -1.43
N TYR A 391 13.18 21.53 -0.32
CA TYR A 391 13.14 20.09 -0.01
C TYR A 391 11.70 19.62 0.24
N GLU A 392 11.33 18.49 -0.34
CA GLU A 392 10.04 17.83 -0.10
C GLU A 392 10.17 16.80 1.00
N GLY A 393 9.20 16.80 1.92
CA GLY A 393 9.13 15.85 3.01
C GLY A 393 7.70 15.65 3.51
N HIS A 394 7.56 14.85 4.57
CA HIS A 394 6.26 14.59 5.21
C HIS A 394 6.34 14.78 6.73
N THR A 395 5.24 15.29 7.28
CA THR A 395 5.01 15.35 8.73
C THR A 395 4.68 13.98 9.31
N THR A 396 4.59 13.86 10.64
CA THR A 396 4.13 12.62 11.31
C THR A 396 2.69 12.27 10.92
N ASN A 397 1.81 13.26 10.77
CA ASN A 397 0.42 13.08 10.32
C ASN A 397 0.26 13.08 8.78
N TYR A 398 1.36 12.90 8.03
CA TYR A 398 1.42 12.64 6.59
C TYR A 398 1.08 13.84 5.69
N MET A 399 1.10 15.07 6.20
CA MET A 399 1.04 16.27 5.36
C MET A 399 2.33 16.40 4.57
N LYS A 400 2.22 16.73 3.29
CA LYS A 400 3.36 16.99 2.42
C LYS A 400 3.84 18.42 2.62
N VAL A 401 5.14 18.60 2.78
CA VAL A 401 5.76 19.90 3.05
C VAL A 401 6.89 20.17 2.05
N HIS A 402 6.92 21.39 1.49
CA HIS A 402 8.09 21.98 0.88
C HIS A 402 8.76 22.92 1.88
N GLY A 403 9.89 22.49 2.41
CA GLY A 403 10.71 23.30 3.34
C GLY A 403 11.85 24.00 2.64
N ARG A 404 12.10 25.25 3.02
CA ARG A 404 13.26 26.02 2.53
C ARG A 404 14.43 25.84 3.47
N SER A 405 15.64 25.63 2.92
CA SER A 405 16.88 25.54 3.65
C SER A 405 18.09 25.85 2.75
N GLU A 406 19.14 26.43 3.33
CA GLU A 406 20.43 26.62 2.67
C GLU A 406 21.33 25.38 2.75
N VAL A 407 21.01 24.43 3.64
CA VAL A 407 21.74 23.15 3.78
C VAL A 407 20.91 21.99 3.30
N ASP A 408 21.56 20.89 2.92
CA ASP A 408 20.87 19.67 2.49
C ASP A 408 20.08 19.07 3.65
N LEU A 409 18.76 18.94 3.45
CA LEU A 409 17.83 18.33 4.39
C LEU A 409 17.55 16.86 4.09
N THR A 410 18.05 16.30 3.00
CA THR A 410 17.74 14.93 2.59
C THR A 410 18.03 13.95 3.72
N ASN A 411 17.05 13.11 4.05
CA ASN A 411 17.08 12.13 5.14
C ASN A 411 17.25 12.75 6.55
N ARG A 412 16.81 14.00 6.74
CA ARG A 412 16.80 14.65 8.06
C ARG A 412 15.38 14.89 8.53
N ILE A 413 15.17 14.76 9.83
CA ILE A 413 13.97 15.23 10.52
C ILE A 413 14.28 16.61 11.09
N CYS A 414 13.57 17.61 10.62
CA CYS A 414 13.77 19.00 11.03
C CYS A 414 12.46 19.60 11.52
N LYS A 415 12.54 20.43 12.53
CA LYS A 415 11.44 21.31 12.92
C LYS A 415 11.23 22.33 11.80
N THR A 416 9.98 22.52 11.38
CA THR A 416 9.63 23.40 10.27
C THR A 416 8.47 24.29 10.68
N HIS A 417 8.65 25.59 10.54
CA HIS A 417 7.59 26.58 10.72
C HIS A 417 6.75 26.67 9.44
N ILE A 418 5.47 26.30 9.52
CA ILE A 418 4.57 26.32 8.35
C ILE A 418 4.05 27.72 8.10
N THR A 419 4.38 28.28 6.96
CA THR A 419 4.04 29.67 6.60
C THR A 419 2.78 29.79 5.74
N ARG A 420 2.47 28.77 4.92
CA ARG A 420 1.28 28.76 4.06
C ARG A 420 0.89 27.36 3.62
N ALA A 421 -0.36 27.22 3.20
CA ALA A 421 -0.90 26.04 2.52
C ALA A 421 -1.35 26.43 1.10
N GLU A 422 -1.10 25.57 0.11
CA GLU A 422 -1.51 25.79 -1.27
C GLU A 422 -1.74 24.44 -1.97
N GLY A 423 -2.96 24.23 -2.48
CA GLY A 423 -3.37 22.95 -3.02
C GLY A 423 -3.29 21.82 -1.97
N GLU A 424 -2.55 20.78 -2.26
CA GLU A 424 -2.34 19.63 -1.35
C GLU A 424 -1.00 19.71 -0.59
N MET A 425 -0.41 20.89 -0.44
CA MET A 425 0.93 21.06 0.08
C MET A 425 1.06 22.22 1.07
N LEU A 426 1.88 21.99 2.07
CA LEU A 426 2.36 23.00 3.00
C LEU A 426 3.72 23.57 2.56
N PHE A 427 3.98 24.82 2.92
CA PHE A 427 5.26 25.48 2.72
C PHE A 427 5.75 26.05 4.04
N GLY A 428 7.05 25.97 4.27
CA GLY A 428 7.62 26.44 5.52
C GLY A 428 9.12 26.63 5.47
N ASP A 429 9.66 27.16 6.57
CA ASP A 429 11.08 27.38 6.77
C ASP A 429 11.60 26.33 7.77
N ALA A 430 12.59 25.53 7.35
CA ALA A 430 13.16 24.48 8.18
C ALA A 430 14.24 25.05 9.12
N GLU A 431 14.16 24.72 10.41
CA GLU A 431 15.21 24.94 11.40
C GLU A 431 16.21 23.78 11.33
N VAL A 432 17.50 24.06 11.20
CA VAL A 432 18.59 23.08 11.04
C VAL A 432 19.45 23.01 12.29
#